data_f9c5f63a4be0e673557a14c59323523a
#
_entry.id   f9c5f63a4be0e673557a14c59323523a
#
_cell.length_a   1.000
_cell.length_b   1.000
_cell.length_c   1.000
_cell.angle_alpha   90.00
_cell.angle_beta   90.00
_cell.angle_gamma   90.00
#
_symmetry.space_group_name_H-M   'P 1'
#
loop_
_entity.id
_entity.type
_entity.pdbx_description
1 polymer ?
#
loop_
_entity_poly.entity_id
_entity_poly.type
_entity_poly.pdbx_seq_one_letter_code
_entity_poly.pdbx_strand_id
1 'polypeptide(L)'
;MGELTIFTTMTSPEKRMDPWEEALECYNFFTDNVVIVGKDWPEEFSFDLIGKYFQKGFEESNSDWVIRMDIDYFFHEKYKTNLLKSLNKYKNEPALAFPQYQFFTPERYQIKTRLCLAINKKHFPTIKFNGGGDLCLPTLNDQVIKPSTVKNLNIPVFQYDSMFRTKEIISDDRARFARAWFRTFGEYSDRGGPGPEEAYKAWEKMIAERYKKHTLKTTIKKHPKFIQERLNNITSEQFGYSAFGLQDKTNRSIINFLKGYKEKYYNPIFKLP
;
A
#
# COMPACT_ATOMS: atom_id res chain seq x y z
N MET A 1 24.70 -12.88 -1.43
CA MET A 1 23.61 -11.97 -1.02
C MET A 1 22.32 -12.75 -1.26
N GLY A 2 21.39 -12.82 -0.30
CA GLY A 2 20.13 -13.51 -0.51
C GLY A 2 19.36 -12.91 -1.68
N GLU A 3 18.75 -13.75 -2.50
CA GLU A 3 17.93 -13.31 -3.63
C GLU A 3 16.65 -12.66 -3.14
N LEU A 4 16.15 -11.68 -3.88
CA LEU A 4 14.92 -10.95 -3.62
C LEU A 4 13.93 -11.17 -4.76
N THR A 5 12.70 -11.55 -4.45
CA THR A 5 11.56 -11.44 -5.35
C THR A 5 10.61 -10.35 -4.87
N ILE A 6 10.11 -9.53 -5.78
CA ILE A 6 8.95 -8.66 -5.53
C ILE A 6 7.75 -9.29 -6.25
N PHE A 7 6.64 -9.53 -5.53
CA PHE A 7 5.41 -9.92 -6.17
C PHE A 7 4.32 -8.87 -6.01
N THR A 8 3.46 -8.79 -7.02
CA THR A 8 2.30 -7.90 -7.04
C THR A 8 1.07 -8.60 -7.60
N THR A 9 -0.10 -8.09 -7.22
CA THR A 9 -1.37 -8.53 -7.80
C THR A 9 -1.90 -7.44 -8.73
N MET A 10 -2.36 -7.84 -9.92
CA MET A 10 -2.96 -6.93 -10.89
C MET A 10 -4.34 -7.40 -11.31
N THR A 11 -5.31 -6.49 -11.25
CA THR A 11 -6.67 -6.73 -11.74
C THR A 11 -7.16 -5.50 -12.50
N SER A 12 -7.24 -5.60 -13.84
CA SER A 12 -7.68 -4.54 -14.73
C SER A 12 -7.08 -3.15 -14.41
N PRO A 13 -5.74 -3.03 -14.31
CA PRO A 13 -5.12 -1.81 -13.81
C PRO A 13 -5.37 -0.59 -14.70
N GLU A 14 -5.54 -0.78 -16.02
CA GLU A 14 -5.87 0.28 -16.98
C GLU A 14 -7.26 0.87 -16.68
N LYS A 15 -8.29 0.03 -16.47
CA LYS A 15 -9.66 0.47 -16.12
C LYS A 15 -9.68 1.25 -14.81
N ARG A 16 -8.77 0.92 -13.91
CA ARG A 16 -8.66 1.52 -12.57
C ARG A 16 -7.73 2.73 -12.54
N MET A 17 -7.08 3.06 -13.66
CA MET A 17 -6.05 4.10 -13.76
C MET A 17 -4.91 3.91 -12.75
N ASP A 18 -4.60 2.67 -12.40
CA ASP A 18 -3.48 2.36 -11.49
C ASP A 18 -2.12 2.65 -12.18
N PRO A 19 -1.10 3.07 -11.45
CA PRO A 19 0.23 3.37 -11.98
C PRO A 19 1.07 2.09 -12.15
N TRP A 20 0.54 1.10 -12.87
CA TRP A 20 1.08 -0.25 -12.91
C TRP A 20 2.37 -0.36 -13.73
N GLU A 21 2.51 0.40 -14.81
CA GLU A 21 3.74 0.42 -15.63
C GLU A 21 4.89 1.00 -14.82
N GLU A 22 4.67 2.14 -14.18
CA GLU A 22 5.63 2.81 -13.31
C GLU A 22 5.98 1.95 -12.09
N ALA A 23 5.00 1.21 -11.55
CA ALA A 23 5.24 0.27 -10.45
C ALA A 23 6.13 -0.89 -10.89
N LEU A 24 5.88 -1.50 -12.06
CA LEU A 24 6.73 -2.57 -12.59
C LEU A 24 8.14 -2.07 -12.91
N GLU A 25 8.29 -0.87 -13.45
CA GLU A 25 9.61 -0.25 -13.64
C GLU A 25 10.34 -0.09 -12.30
N CYS A 26 9.63 0.38 -11.28
CA CYS A 26 10.18 0.47 -9.93
C CYS A 26 10.62 -0.89 -9.40
N TYR A 27 9.81 -1.94 -9.53
CA TYR A 27 10.14 -3.27 -9.00
C TYR A 27 11.33 -3.89 -9.74
N ASN A 28 11.35 -3.80 -11.06
CA ASN A 28 12.46 -4.26 -11.88
C ASN A 28 13.78 -3.51 -11.58
N PHE A 29 13.70 -2.27 -11.13
CA PHE A 29 14.89 -1.57 -10.63
C PHE A 29 15.47 -2.21 -9.37
N PHE A 30 14.65 -2.75 -8.47
CA PHE A 30 15.10 -3.34 -7.21
C PHE A 30 15.58 -4.79 -7.38
N THR A 31 14.96 -5.57 -8.26
CA THR A 31 15.27 -6.98 -8.53
C THR A 31 14.87 -7.39 -9.94
N ASP A 32 15.58 -8.37 -10.52
CA ASP A 32 15.21 -8.98 -11.79
C ASP A 32 14.09 -10.05 -11.64
N ASN A 33 13.75 -10.42 -10.39
CA ASN A 33 12.73 -11.41 -10.06
C ASN A 33 11.43 -10.70 -9.67
N VAL A 34 10.57 -10.39 -10.64
CA VAL A 34 9.25 -9.81 -10.42
C VAL A 34 8.18 -10.83 -10.81
N VAL A 35 7.28 -11.15 -9.86
CA VAL A 35 6.17 -12.08 -10.04
C VAL A 35 4.85 -11.30 -10.07
N ILE A 36 4.04 -11.52 -11.10
CA ILE A 36 2.74 -10.88 -11.29
C ILE A 36 1.66 -11.95 -11.23
N VAL A 37 0.76 -11.83 -10.28
CA VAL A 37 -0.40 -12.71 -10.13
C VAL A 37 -1.72 -11.94 -10.28
N GLY A 38 -2.83 -12.65 -10.45
CA GLY A 38 -4.16 -12.03 -10.45
C GLY A 38 -4.63 -11.46 -11.78
N LYS A 39 -3.96 -11.78 -12.90
CA LYS A 39 -4.45 -11.40 -14.24
C LYS A 39 -5.81 -12.01 -14.57
N ASP A 40 -6.11 -13.15 -13.97
CA ASP A 40 -7.35 -13.93 -14.06
C ASP A 40 -8.36 -13.58 -12.96
N TRP A 41 -8.15 -12.50 -12.23
CA TRP A 41 -9.04 -12.04 -11.16
C TRP A 41 -10.43 -11.72 -11.71
N PRO A 42 -11.49 -12.40 -11.23
CA PRO A 42 -12.84 -12.17 -11.73
C PRO A 42 -13.35 -10.77 -11.38
N GLU A 43 -14.20 -10.21 -12.20
CA GLU A 43 -14.81 -8.91 -11.93
C GLU A 43 -15.60 -8.95 -10.60
N GLU A 44 -16.39 -10.00 -10.40
CA GLU A 44 -17.11 -10.26 -9.17
C GLU A 44 -16.43 -11.37 -8.38
N PHE A 45 -15.92 -11.06 -7.21
CA PHE A 45 -15.12 -11.95 -6.36
C PHE A 45 -15.59 -11.95 -4.90
N SER A 46 -15.08 -12.87 -4.10
CA SER A 46 -15.18 -12.89 -2.64
C SER A 46 -13.88 -12.36 -2.03
N PHE A 47 -13.96 -11.75 -0.86
CA PHE A 47 -12.82 -11.02 -0.27
C PHE A 47 -11.64 -11.96 0.08
N ASP A 48 -11.93 -13.23 0.38
CA ASP A 48 -10.93 -14.28 0.62
C ASP A 48 -10.00 -14.52 -0.59
N LEU A 49 -10.46 -14.16 -1.81
CA LEU A 49 -9.66 -14.29 -3.02
C LEU A 49 -8.38 -13.44 -2.96
N ILE A 50 -8.41 -12.31 -2.26
CA ILE A 50 -7.24 -11.44 -2.09
C ILE A 50 -6.10 -12.22 -1.42
N GLY A 51 -6.40 -12.88 -0.30
CA GLY A 51 -5.42 -13.72 0.40
C GLY A 51 -4.90 -14.88 -0.45
N LYS A 52 -5.78 -15.50 -1.27
CA LYS A 52 -5.39 -16.58 -2.20
C LYS A 52 -4.40 -16.10 -3.25
N TYR A 53 -4.59 -14.92 -3.85
CA TYR A 53 -3.63 -14.36 -4.79
C TYR A 53 -2.32 -13.94 -4.13
N PHE A 54 -2.37 -13.40 -2.92
CA PHE A 54 -1.13 -13.12 -2.18
C PHE A 54 -0.36 -14.41 -1.86
N GLN A 55 -1.08 -15.45 -1.46
CA GLN A 55 -0.47 -16.77 -1.23
C GLN A 55 0.16 -17.32 -2.51
N LYS A 56 -0.56 -17.24 -3.65
CA LYS A 56 -0.05 -17.66 -4.96
C LYS A 56 1.23 -16.90 -5.33
N GLY A 57 1.25 -15.56 -5.18
CA GLY A 57 2.46 -14.75 -5.45
C GLY A 57 3.63 -15.13 -4.54
N PHE A 58 3.37 -15.43 -3.28
CA PHE A 58 4.38 -15.92 -2.35
C PHE A 58 4.92 -17.31 -2.76
N GLU A 59 4.05 -18.23 -3.16
CA GLU A 59 4.42 -19.59 -3.57
C GLU A 59 5.24 -19.59 -4.86
N GLU A 60 4.87 -18.80 -5.86
CA GLU A 60 5.59 -18.65 -7.14
C GLU A 60 6.95 -17.94 -7.00
N SER A 61 7.18 -17.24 -5.89
CA SER A 61 8.45 -16.57 -5.62
C SER A 61 9.51 -17.56 -5.15
N ASN A 62 10.70 -17.59 -5.78
CA ASN A 62 11.76 -18.57 -5.49
C ASN A 62 12.97 -18.00 -4.75
N SER A 63 12.90 -16.76 -4.27
CA SER A 63 14.01 -16.09 -3.58
C SER A 63 13.99 -16.28 -2.07
N ASP A 64 15.11 -15.99 -1.42
CA ASP A 64 15.28 -16.01 0.04
C ASP A 64 14.28 -15.06 0.74
N TRP A 65 14.15 -13.86 0.17
CA TRP A 65 13.21 -12.83 0.60
C TRP A 65 12.17 -12.54 -0.46
N VAL A 66 10.94 -12.38 -0.02
CA VAL A 66 9.80 -12.05 -0.89
C VAL A 66 9.15 -10.78 -0.38
N ILE A 67 9.01 -9.76 -1.22
CA ILE A 67 8.33 -8.52 -0.89
C ILE A 67 7.00 -8.44 -1.64
N ARG A 68 5.89 -8.29 -0.89
CA ARG A 68 4.59 -8.00 -1.45
C ARG A 68 4.46 -6.49 -1.71
N MET A 69 4.15 -6.11 -2.93
CA MET A 69 3.90 -4.73 -3.31
C MET A 69 2.57 -4.62 -4.05
N ASP A 70 1.68 -3.74 -3.60
CA ASP A 70 0.51 -3.37 -4.39
C ASP A 70 0.93 -2.39 -5.49
N ILE A 71 0.26 -2.38 -6.63
CA ILE A 71 0.68 -1.60 -7.82
C ILE A 71 0.61 -0.07 -7.65
N ASP A 72 0.14 0.39 -6.50
CA ASP A 72 0.20 1.79 -6.04
C ASP A 72 1.31 2.04 -5.00
N TYR A 73 2.17 1.02 -4.72
CA TYR A 73 3.28 1.08 -3.76
C TYR A 73 4.61 1.22 -4.47
N PHE A 74 5.44 2.13 -3.99
CA PHE A 74 6.76 2.40 -4.56
C PHE A 74 7.82 2.49 -3.47
N PHE A 75 9.01 1.96 -3.75
CA PHE A 75 10.22 2.33 -3.04
C PHE A 75 10.93 3.45 -3.80
N HIS A 76 11.52 4.37 -3.06
CA HIS A 76 12.40 5.36 -3.65
C HIS A 76 13.75 4.70 -4.01
N GLU A 77 14.25 4.92 -5.21
CA GLU A 77 15.47 4.29 -5.76
C GLU A 77 16.70 4.45 -4.87
N LYS A 78 16.82 5.55 -4.12
CA LYS A 78 17.91 5.78 -3.17
C LYS A 78 18.02 4.72 -2.07
N TYR A 79 16.97 3.97 -1.82
CA TYR A 79 16.95 2.96 -0.75
C TYR A 79 17.36 1.56 -1.21
N LYS A 80 17.65 1.33 -2.51
CA LYS A 80 18.00 -0.01 -3.02
C LYS A 80 19.12 -0.66 -2.21
N THR A 81 20.24 0.02 -2.06
CA THR A 81 21.40 -0.52 -1.30
C THR A 81 21.06 -0.78 0.17
N ASN A 82 20.31 0.13 0.80
CA ASN A 82 19.92 -0.03 2.20
C ASN A 82 18.92 -1.16 2.39
N LEU A 83 17.99 -1.36 1.46
CA LEU A 83 17.05 -2.47 1.47
C LEU A 83 17.82 -3.81 1.42
N LEU A 84 18.66 -4.00 0.42
CA LEU A 84 19.43 -5.25 0.26
C LEU A 84 20.35 -5.54 1.47
N LYS A 85 21.00 -4.52 2.02
CA LYS A 85 21.79 -4.66 3.25
C LYS A 85 20.92 -5.07 4.44
N SER A 86 19.69 -4.53 4.54
CA SER A 86 18.77 -4.85 5.63
C SER A 86 18.26 -6.29 5.53
N LEU A 87 17.90 -6.77 4.34
CA LEU A 87 17.48 -8.14 4.11
C LEU A 87 18.58 -9.13 4.58
N ASN A 88 19.84 -8.86 4.24
CA ASN A 88 20.96 -9.69 4.67
C ASN A 88 21.20 -9.60 6.19
N LYS A 89 21.12 -8.40 6.75
CA LYS A 89 21.34 -8.16 8.19
C LYS A 89 20.32 -8.89 9.07
N TYR A 90 19.06 -8.90 8.65
CA TYR A 90 17.93 -9.42 9.43
C TYR A 90 17.46 -10.80 8.94
N LYS A 91 18.39 -11.61 8.44
CA LYS A 91 18.11 -12.95 7.85
C LYS A 91 17.42 -13.94 8.80
N ASN A 92 17.39 -13.68 10.10
CA ASN A 92 16.74 -14.52 11.10
C ASN A 92 15.34 -14.03 11.49
N GLU A 93 14.90 -12.88 10.96
CA GLU A 93 13.56 -12.34 11.21
C GLU A 93 12.55 -12.98 10.24
N PRO A 94 11.32 -13.31 10.69
CA PRO A 94 10.30 -13.87 9.80
C PRO A 94 9.78 -12.87 8.78
N ALA A 95 9.74 -11.58 9.15
CA ALA A 95 9.32 -10.49 8.29
C ALA A 95 10.00 -9.18 8.66
N LEU A 96 9.95 -8.22 7.75
CA LEU A 96 10.35 -6.83 8.00
C LEU A 96 9.20 -5.89 7.71
N ALA A 97 9.01 -4.88 8.56
CA ALA A 97 7.98 -3.88 8.41
C ALA A 97 8.54 -2.54 7.93
N PHE A 98 7.73 -1.83 7.15
CA PHE A 98 8.05 -0.57 6.50
C PHE A 98 7.05 0.52 6.90
N PRO A 99 7.48 1.77 7.18
CA PRO A 99 6.55 2.88 7.33
C PRO A 99 5.88 3.18 5.99
N GLN A 100 4.58 3.45 6.01
CA GLN A 100 3.80 3.76 4.82
C GLN A 100 3.56 5.27 4.75
N TYR A 101 4.00 5.89 3.65
CA TYR A 101 3.71 7.27 3.33
C TYR A 101 2.52 7.30 2.38
N GLN A 102 1.33 7.58 2.91
CA GLN A 102 0.10 7.69 2.13
C GLN A 102 -0.04 9.11 1.58
N PHE A 103 -0.04 9.22 0.26
CA PHE A 103 -0.20 10.47 -0.46
C PHE A 103 -1.66 10.70 -0.84
N PHE A 104 -2.12 11.92 -0.67
CA PHE A 104 -3.44 12.38 -1.09
C PHE A 104 -3.33 13.34 -2.29
N THR A 105 -2.26 14.12 -2.33
CA THR A 105 -1.86 14.97 -3.46
C THR A 105 -0.35 14.82 -3.64
N PRO A 106 0.23 15.23 -4.77
CA PRO A 106 1.68 15.18 -4.98
C PRO A 106 2.49 15.91 -3.91
N GLU A 107 1.89 16.87 -3.24
CA GLU A 107 2.58 17.73 -2.28
C GLU A 107 2.28 17.39 -0.81
N ARG A 108 1.38 16.43 -0.57
CA ARG A 108 0.85 16.13 0.77
C ARG A 108 0.77 14.64 1.05
N TYR A 109 1.33 14.23 2.18
CA TYR A 109 1.23 12.86 2.67
C TYR A 109 1.07 12.80 4.18
N GLN A 110 0.68 11.66 4.66
CA GLN A 110 0.70 11.30 6.07
C GLN A 110 1.42 9.97 6.28
N ILE A 111 1.94 9.78 7.49
CA ILE A 111 2.51 8.48 7.85
C ILE A 111 1.36 7.63 8.40
N LYS A 112 1.10 6.53 7.70
CA LYS A 112 0.11 5.53 8.06
C LYS A 112 0.77 4.39 8.85
N THR A 113 0.01 3.37 9.14
CA THR A 113 0.46 2.14 9.78
C THR A 113 1.65 1.52 9.03
N ARG A 114 2.55 0.91 9.76
CA ARG A 114 3.62 0.10 9.17
C ARG A 114 3.05 -1.20 8.61
N LEU A 115 3.65 -1.68 7.55
CA LEU A 115 3.26 -2.91 6.85
C LEU A 115 4.38 -3.93 6.91
N CYS A 116 4.03 -5.19 7.19
CA CYS A 116 4.94 -6.33 7.04
C CYS A 116 4.92 -6.77 5.57
N LEU A 117 5.76 -6.17 4.75
CA LEU A 117 5.81 -6.42 3.32
C LEU A 117 6.89 -7.42 2.91
N ALA A 118 8.06 -7.40 3.56
CA ALA A 118 9.13 -8.33 3.26
C ALA A 118 9.01 -9.58 4.14
N ILE A 119 8.93 -10.74 3.51
CA ILE A 119 8.78 -12.04 4.15
C ILE A 119 10.03 -12.89 3.87
N ASN A 120 10.58 -13.49 4.91
CA ASN A 120 11.73 -14.37 4.81
C ASN A 120 11.29 -15.80 4.48
N LYS A 121 11.14 -16.09 3.19
CA LYS A 121 10.65 -17.39 2.71
C LYS A 121 11.65 -18.52 3.00
N LYS A 122 12.94 -18.24 2.91
CA LYS A 122 13.99 -19.25 3.11
C LYS A 122 13.96 -19.89 4.50
N HIS A 123 13.86 -19.05 5.54
CA HIS A 123 13.89 -19.54 6.92
C HIS A 123 12.50 -19.80 7.50
N PHE A 124 11.45 -19.23 6.88
CA PHE A 124 10.05 -19.37 7.32
C PHE A 124 9.11 -19.74 6.16
N PRO A 125 9.33 -20.89 5.51
CA PRO A 125 8.57 -21.30 4.32
C PRO A 125 7.10 -21.60 4.62
N THR A 126 6.72 -21.76 5.90
CA THR A 126 5.35 -22.06 6.34
C THR A 126 4.48 -20.82 6.53
N ILE A 127 5.01 -19.62 6.29
CA ILE A 127 4.22 -18.38 6.33
C ILE A 127 3.11 -18.46 5.27
N LYS A 128 1.91 -17.99 5.65
CA LYS A 128 0.72 -17.97 4.81
C LYS A 128 0.09 -16.57 4.83
N PHE A 129 -0.59 -16.21 3.74
CA PHE A 129 -1.41 -15.00 3.65
C PHE A 129 -2.88 -15.32 3.91
N ASN A 130 -3.25 -15.58 5.16
CA ASN A 130 -4.58 -16.02 5.57
C ASN A 130 -5.09 -15.36 6.86
N GLY A 131 -4.49 -14.28 7.31
CA GLY A 131 -4.82 -13.63 8.57
C GLY A 131 -5.27 -12.17 8.43
N GLY A 132 -5.86 -11.66 9.52
CA GLY A 132 -6.31 -10.28 9.62
C GLY A 132 -7.67 -10.00 8.99
N GLY A 133 -8.13 -8.74 9.09
CA GLY A 133 -9.46 -8.32 8.65
C GLY A 133 -9.72 -8.47 7.17
N ASP A 134 -8.68 -8.33 6.36
CA ASP A 134 -8.76 -8.48 4.90
C ASP A 134 -8.36 -9.89 4.44
N LEU A 135 -8.19 -10.83 5.36
CA LEU A 135 -7.77 -12.21 5.08
C LEU A 135 -6.47 -12.31 4.26
N CYS A 136 -5.61 -11.31 4.35
CA CYS A 136 -4.42 -11.16 3.51
C CYS A 136 -3.15 -10.78 4.28
N LEU A 137 -3.19 -10.75 5.60
CA LEU A 137 -2.00 -10.52 6.41
C LEU A 137 -1.17 -11.80 6.54
N PRO A 138 0.18 -11.70 6.54
CA PRO A 138 1.01 -12.87 6.73
C PRO A 138 0.83 -13.44 8.13
N THR A 139 0.74 -14.77 8.20
CA THR A 139 0.67 -15.53 9.45
C THR A 139 1.82 -16.53 9.52
N LEU A 140 2.29 -16.79 10.73
CA LEU A 140 3.23 -17.87 11.06
C LEU A 140 2.62 -18.69 12.19
N ASN A 141 2.46 -20.00 12.00
CA ASN A 141 1.76 -20.89 12.93
C ASN A 141 0.37 -20.35 13.32
N ASP A 142 -0.39 -19.92 12.32
CA ASP A 142 -1.74 -19.35 12.42
C ASP A 142 -1.84 -18.03 13.25
N GLN A 143 -0.71 -17.45 13.61
CA GLN A 143 -0.66 -16.16 14.28
C GLN A 143 -0.26 -15.05 13.29
N VAL A 144 -1.03 -13.94 13.28
CA VAL A 144 -0.74 -12.78 12.43
C VAL A 144 0.59 -12.16 12.82
N ILE A 145 1.49 -12.03 11.83
CA ILE A 145 2.75 -11.31 12.00
C ILE A 145 2.44 -9.81 12.01
N LYS A 146 2.51 -9.19 13.20
CA LYS A 146 2.24 -7.76 13.37
C LYS A 146 3.50 -6.93 13.13
N PRO A 147 3.40 -5.71 12.56
CA PRO A 147 4.55 -4.80 12.45
C PRO A 147 5.23 -4.49 13.78
N SER A 148 4.51 -4.58 14.88
CA SER A 148 5.04 -4.38 16.24
C SER A 148 5.93 -5.54 16.73
N THR A 149 5.80 -6.72 16.17
CA THR A 149 6.54 -7.92 16.60
C THR A 149 7.76 -8.23 15.74
N VAL A 150 8.02 -7.44 14.70
CA VAL A 150 9.13 -7.66 13.76
C VAL A 150 10.00 -6.41 13.63
N LYS A 151 11.17 -6.57 13.00
CA LYS A 151 12.07 -5.45 12.76
C LYS A 151 11.47 -4.43 11.80
N ASN A 152 11.43 -3.18 12.25
CA ASN A 152 10.97 -2.06 11.44
C ASN A 152 12.16 -1.40 10.75
N LEU A 153 12.08 -1.25 9.43
CA LEU A 153 13.07 -0.54 8.63
C LEU A 153 12.71 0.95 8.50
N ASN A 154 13.73 1.79 8.41
CA ASN A 154 13.54 3.21 8.09
C ASN A 154 13.59 3.45 6.57
N ILE A 155 12.83 2.63 5.84
CA ILE A 155 12.68 2.67 4.38
C ILE A 155 11.18 2.83 4.11
N PRO A 156 10.70 4.02 3.75
CA PRO A 156 9.28 4.22 3.52
C PRO A 156 8.81 3.60 2.21
N VAL A 157 7.60 3.06 2.26
CA VAL A 157 6.80 2.74 1.08
C VAL A 157 5.94 3.95 0.74
N PHE A 158 6.00 4.41 -0.48
CA PHE A 158 5.19 5.51 -1.01
C PHE A 158 3.92 4.93 -1.59
N GLN A 159 2.77 5.28 -1.01
CA GLN A 159 1.45 4.79 -1.45
C GLN A 159 0.67 5.90 -2.12
N TYR A 160 0.17 5.60 -3.32
CA TYR A 160 -0.59 6.54 -4.15
C TYR A 160 -2.08 6.15 -4.31
N ASP A 161 -2.55 5.11 -3.64
CA ASP A 161 -3.95 4.62 -3.61
C ASP A 161 -4.81 5.23 -4.76
N SER A 162 -5.87 5.92 -4.47
CA SER A 162 -6.81 6.48 -5.47
C SER A 162 -6.30 7.73 -6.22
N MET A 163 -5.02 8.10 -6.10
CA MET A 163 -4.47 9.39 -6.58
C MET A 163 -4.77 9.70 -8.04
N PHE A 164 -4.68 8.71 -8.91
CA PHE A 164 -4.84 8.89 -10.36
C PHE A 164 -6.25 8.62 -10.85
N ARG A 165 -7.18 8.29 -9.96
CA ARG A 165 -8.54 7.87 -10.30
C ARG A 165 -9.52 9.04 -10.26
N THR A 166 -10.48 9.03 -11.20
CA THR A 166 -11.64 9.93 -11.17
C THR A 166 -12.65 9.47 -10.13
N LYS A 167 -13.63 10.33 -9.83
CA LYS A 167 -14.73 9.98 -8.91
C LYS A 167 -15.51 8.76 -9.39
N GLU A 168 -15.77 8.66 -10.68
CA GLU A 168 -16.49 7.55 -11.31
C GLU A 168 -15.73 6.23 -11.09
N ILE A 169 -14.45 6.18 -11.44
CA ILE A 169 -13.61 4.98 -11.26
C ILE A 169 -13.53 4.57 -9.79
N ILE A 170 -13.41 5.53 -8.87
CA ILE A 170 -13.43 5.24 -7.43
C ILE A 170 -14.78 4.65 -7.04
N SER A 171 -15.89 5.22 -7.51
CA SER A 171 -17.25 4.76 -7.18
C SER A 171 -17.45 3.29 -7.58
N ASP A 172 -17.10 2.94 -8.81
CA ASP A 172 -17.25 1.59 -9.35
C ASP A 172 -16.34 0.59 -8.64
N ASP A 173 -15.08 0.96 -8.44
CA ASP A 173 -14.13 0.10 -7.73
C ASP A 173 -14.57 -0.16 -6.27
N ARG A 174 -15.05 0.87 -5.58
CA ARG A 174 -15.53 0.73 -4.19
C ARG A 174 -16.81 -0.10 -4.10
N ALA A 175 -17.74 0.04 -5.06
CA ALA A 175 -18.93 -0.81 -5.13
C ALA A 175 -18.56 -2.27 -5.36
N ARG A 176 -17.61 -2.54 -6.26
CA ARG A 176 -17.08 -3.88 -6.51
C ARG A 176 -16.48 -4.50 -5.23
N PHE A 177 -15.66 -3.75 -4.49
CA PHE A 177 -15.11 -4.21 -3.21
C PHE A 177 -16.17 -4.36 -2.11
N ALA A 178 -17.20 -3.50 -2.06
CA ALA A 178 -18.31 -3.64 -1.12
C ALA A 178 -19.10 -4.93 -1.37
N ARG A 179 -19.40 -5.25 -2.63
CA ARG A 179 -20.05 -6.51 -3.02
C ARG A 179 -19.16 -7.74 -2.69
N ALA A 180 -17.85 -7.63 -2.90
CA ALA A 180 -16.91 -8.70 -2.53
C ALA A 180 -16.88 -8.93 -1.01
N TRP A 181 -16.92 -7.87 -0.23
CA TRP A 181 -17.01 -7.94 1.24
C TRP A 181 -18.30 -8.63 1.68
N PHE A 182 -19.43 -8.21 1.10
CA PHE A 182 -20.74 -8.82 1.41
C PHE A 182 -20.77 -10.33 1.10
N ARG A 183 -20.20 -10.77 -0.03
CA ARG A 183 -20.11 -12.21 -0.36
C ARG A 183 -19.32 -13.02 0.67
N THR A 184 -18.35 -12.40 1.33
CA THR A 184 -17.51 -13.09 2.31
C THR A 184 -18.10 -13.04 3.71
N PHE A 185 -18.68 -11.89 4.12
CA PHE A 185 -19.06 -11.63 5.51
C PHE A 185 -20.57 -11.48 5.73
N GLY A 186 -21.39 -11.44 4.68
CA GLY A 186 -22.85 -11.33 4.75
C GLY A 186 -23.39 -9.91 5.05
N GLU A 187 -22.52 -8.91 5.15
CA GLU A 187 -22.88 -7.52 5.45
C GLU A 187 -21.97 -6.54 4.69
N TYR A 188 -22.42 -5.29 4.51
CA TYR A 188 -21.61 -4.24 3.89
C TYR A 188 -20.70 -3.49 4.88
N SER A 189 -21.03 -3.52 6.19
CA SER A 189 -20.30 -2.82 7.24
C SER A 189 -20.09 -1.34 6.89
N ASP A 190 -18.87 -0.83 7.00
CA ASP A 190 -18.49 0.55 6.70
C ASP A 190 -18.28 0.84 5.19
N ARG A 191 -18.64 -0.11 4.30
CA ARG A 191 -18.44 0.01 2.86
C ARG A 191 -19.63 0.59 2.10
N GLY A 192 -20.71 0.97 2.80
CA GLY A 192 -21.90 1.62 2.26
C GLY A 192 -22.92 0.64 1.70
N GLY A 193 -22.77 0.21 0.47
CA GLY A 193 -23.75 -0.65 -0.20
C GLY A 193 -23.22 -1.21 -1.52
N PRO A 194 -24.08 -1.94 -2.27
CA PRO A 194 -23.69 -2.60 -3.51
C PRO A 194 -23.50 -1.64 -4.70
N GLY A 195 -24.12 -0.46 -4.64
CA GLY A 195 -24.10 0.51 -5.72
C GLY A 195 -22.94 1.50 -5.64
N PRO A 196 -22.56 2.10 -6.79
CA PRO A 196 -21.44 3.06 -6.85
C PRO A 196 -21.62 4.27 -5.94
N GLU A 197 -22.85 4.79 -5.81
CA GLU A 197 -23.12 5.99 -5.02
C GLU A 197 -22.98 5.76 -3.52
N GLU A 198 -23.53 4.68 -2.99
CA GLU A 198 -23.45 4.35 -1.56
C GLU A 198 -21.99 4.01 -1.19
N ALA A 199 -21.33 3.23 -2.02
CA ALA A 199 -19.93 2.85 -1.81
C ALA A 199 -18.99 4.06 -1.88
N TYR A 200 -19.25 5.01 -2.79
CA TYR A 200 -18.51 6.27 -2.86
C TYR A 200 -18.71 7.12 -1.62
N LYS A 201 -19.93 7.32 -1.15
CA LYS A 201 -20.21 8.10 0.08
C LYS A 201 -19.51 7.52 1.30
N ALA A 202 -19.51 6.19 1.43
CA ALA A 202 -18.78 5.52 2.51
C ALA A 202 -17.26 5.71 2.40
N TRP A 203 -16.71 5.59 1.19
CA TRP A 203 -15.29 5.84 0.93
C TRP A 203 -14.92 7.31 1.19
N GLU A 204 -15.72 8.26 0.71
CA GLU A 204 -15.48 9.70 0.91
C GLU A 204 -15.45 10.07 2.40
N LYS A 205 -16.40 9.55 3.18
CA LYS A 205 -16.42 9.70 4.64
C LYS A 205 -15.14 9.15 5.27
N MET A 206 -14.77 7.92 4.93
CA MET A 206 -13.56 7.27 5.43
C MET A 206 -12.29 8.06 5.07
N ILE A 207 -12.17 8.56 3.85
CA ILE A 207 -11.01 9.36 3.42
C ILE A 207 -10.99 10.70 4.15
N ALA A 208 -12.13 11.37 4.30
CA ALA A 208 -12.22 12.64 5.04
C ALA A 208 -11.81 12.48 6.52
N GLU A 209 -12.18 11.37 7.15
CA GLU A 209 -11.75 11.03 8.51
C GLU A 209 -10.25 10.72 8.60
N ARG A 210 -9.69 10.03 7.60
CA ARG A 210 -8.27 9.69 7.53
C ARG A 210 -7.39 10.87 7.14
N TYR A 211 -7.93 11.86 6.43
CA TYR A 211 -7.19 13.04 6.00
C TYR A 211 -6.88 13.94 7.20
N LYS A 212 -5.68 13.81 7.72
CA LYS A 212 -5.25 14.56 8.89
C LYS A 212 -4.99 16.04 8.56
N LYS A 213 -5.44 16.94 9.45
CA LYS A 213 -5.17 18.39 9.32
C LYS A 213 -3.67 18.74 9.33
N HIS A 214 -2.82 17.83 9.80
CA HIS A 214 -1.37 18.00 9.92
C HIS A 214 -0.56 17.17 8.91
N THR A 215 -1.07 17.03 7.70
CA THR A 215 -0.32 16.36 6.63
C THR A 215 1.06 16.98 6.43
N LEU A 216 2.02 16.13 6.09
CA LEU A 216 3.39 16.54 5.82
C LEU A 216 3.50 17.05 4.38
N LYS A 217 4.36 18.05 4.18
CA LYS A 217 4.65 18.61 2.85
C LYS A 217 5.80 17.88 2.20
N THR A 218 5.73 17.77 0.89
CA THR A 218 6.80 17.31 0.01
C THR A 218 6.79 18.08 -1.31
N THR A 219 7.62 17.68 -2.24
CA THR A 219 7.64 18.18 -3.63
C THR A 219 7.78 17.00 -4.57
N ILE A 220 7.37 17.14 -5.83
CA ILE A 220 7.42 16.04 -6.81
C ILE A 220 8.84 15.46 -6.94
N LYS A 221 9.88 16.27 -6.88
CA LYS A 221 11.29 15.81 -6.92
C LYS A 221 11.71 14.89 -5.77
N LYS A 222 10.91 14.79 -4.70
CA LYS A 222 11.17 13.91 -3.54
C LYS A 222 10.41 12.60 -3.62
N HIS A 223 9.63 12.39 -4.66
CA HIS A 223 9.01 11.11 -4.95
C HIS A 223 9.98 10.17 -5.69
N PRO A 224 9.73 8.85 -5.69
CA PRO A 224 10.45 7.93 -6.55
C PRO A 224 10.44 8.41 -7.99
N LYS A 225 11.58 8.33 -8.68
CA LYS A 225 11.73 8.84 -10.05
C LYS A 225 10.70 8.26 -11.03
N PHE A 226 10.32 7.01 -10.82
CA PHE A 226 9.41 6.25 -11.68
C PHE A 226 8.02 6.88 -11.80
N ILE A 227 7.53 7.56 -10.76
CA ILE A 227 6.16 8.10 -10.68
C ILE A 227 6.10 9.62 -10.92
N GLN A 228 7.24 10.32 -10.99
CA GLN A 228 7.27 11.78 -11.03
C GLN A 228 6.58 12.38 -12.24
N GLU A 229 6.72 11.77 -13.42
CA GLU A 229 6.07 12.22 -14.64
C GLU A 229 4.54 12.13 -14.51
N ARG A 230 4.03 10.99 -14.04
CA ARG A 230 2.59 10.81 -13.81
C ARG A 230 2.03 11.79 -12.79
N LEU A 231 2.79 12.10 -11.72
CA LEU A 231 2.40 13.10 -10.72
C LEU A 231 2.32 14.52 -11.31
N ASN A 232 3.17 14.88 -12.27
CA ASN A 232 3.11 16.17 -12.96
C ASN A 232 1.90 16.28 -13.89
N ASN A 233 1.36 15.16 -14.37
CA ASN A 233 0.28 15.10 -15.35
C ASN A 233 -1.10 14.85 -14.71
N ILE A 234 -1.25 14.99 -13.39
CA ILE A 234 -2.53 14.85 -12.69
C ILE A 234 -3.50 15.95 -13.16
N THR A 235 -4.69 15.53 -13.59
CA THR A 235 -5.77 16.43 -14.04
C THR A 235 -6.72 16.80 -12.91
N SER A 236 -7.50 17.87 -13.08
CA SER A 236 -8.48 18.35 -12.10
C SER A 236 -9.58 17.33 -11.76
N GLU A 237 -9.84 16.36 -12.62
CA GLU A 237 -10.83 15.31 -12.42
C GLU A 237 -10.35 14.19 -11.50
N GLN A 238 -9.03 14.09 -11.33
CA GLN A 238 -8.43 13.04 -10.52
C GLN A 238 -8.31 13.42 -9.05
N PHE A 239 -8.48 12.44 -8.18
CA PHE A 239 -8.41 12.65 -6.73
C PHE A 239 -7.13 13.37 -6.29
N GLY A 240 -6.00 13.05 -6.88
CA GLY A 240 -4.69 13.60 -6.52
C GLY A 240 -4.53 15.10 -6.77
N TYR A 241 -5.37 15.73 -7.58
CA TYR A 241 -5.28 17.17 -7.87
C TYR A 241 -5.49 18.03 -6.61
N SER A 242 -6.56 17.73 -5.85
CA SER A 242 -6.91 18.48 -4.63
C SER A 242 -7.44 17.58 -3.51
N ALA A 243 -7.33 16.27 -3.66
CA ALA A 243 -8.02 15.28 -2.82
C ALA A 243 -9.54 15.59 -2.72
N PHE A 244 -10.15 15.97 -3.85
CA PHE A 244 -11.55 16.42 -3.95
C PHE A 244 -11.89 17.51 -2.92
N GLY A 245 -11.00 18.51 -2.77
CA GLY A 245 -11.18 19.65 -1.85
C GLY A 245 -10.76 19.39 -0.39
N LEU A 246 -10.34 18.18 -0.03
CA LEU A 246 -9.83 17.91 1.32
C LEU A 246 -8.55 18.68 1.63
N GLN A 247 -7.75 19.01 0.61
CA GLN A 247 -6.52 19.78 0.77
C GLN A 247 -6.78 21.16 1.40
N ASP A 248 -7.90 21.79 1.09
CA ASP A 248 -8.26 23.11 1.59
C ASP A 248 -8.58 23.10 3.09
N LYS A 249 -8.95 21.93 3.63
CA LYS A 249 -9.18 21.71 5.06
C LYS A 249 -7.89 21.61 5.88
N THR A 250 -6.71 21.64 5.23
CA THR A 250 -5.42 21.54 5.93
C THR A 250 -5.15 22.77 6.76
N ASN A 251 -5.18 22.63 8.07
CA ASN A 251 -4.88 23.72 8.98
C ASN A 251 -3.35 23.91 9.12
N ARG A 252 -2.87 25.12 8.81
CA ARG A 252 -1.44 25.50 8.84
C ARG A 252 -0.97 26.01 10.22
N SER A 253 -1.68 25.70 11.30
CA SER A 253 -1.27 26.14 12.65
C SER A 253 0.08 25.56 13.08
N ILE A 254 0.78 26.26 13.97
CA ILE A 254 2.04 25.81 14.58
C ILE A 254 1.86 24.45 15.25
N ILE A 255 0.72 24.22 15.88
CA ILE A 255 0.38 22.95 16.55
C ILE A 255 0.36 21.80 15.52
N ASN A 256 -0.25 22.01 14.35
CA ASN A 256 -0.29 20.98 13.30
C ASN A 256 1.07 20.75 12.66
N PHE A 257 1.89 21.78 12.53
CA PHE A 257 3.29 21.65 12.11
C PHE A 257 4.08 20.78 13.11
N LEU A 258 3.96 21.04 14.41
CA LEU A 258 4.63 20.27 15.46
C LEU A 258 4.12 18.82 15.51
N LYS A 259 2.83 18.56 15.30
CA LYS A 259 2.26 17.21 15.20
C LYS A 259 2.83 16.47 14.00
N GLY A 260 2.92 17.11 12.84
CA GLY A 260 3.53 16.52 11.63
C GLY A 260 5.01 16.22 11.83
N TYR A 261 5.75 17.12 12.46
CA TYR A 261 7.16 16.91 12.83
C TYR A 261 7.32 15.71 13.76
N LYS A 262 6.48 15.61 14.81
CA LYS A 262 6.47 14.47 15.73
C LYS A 262 6.17 13.14 14.99
N GLU A 263 5.21 13.12 14.09
CA GLU A 263 4.93 11.92 13.29
C GLU A 263 6.12 11.51 12.43
N LYS A 264 6.79 12.47 11.80
CA LYS A 264 7.91 12.22 10.91
C LYS A 264 9.16 11.71 11.61
N TYR A 265 9.52 12.32 12.73
CA TYR A 265 10.82 12.09 13.37
C TYR A 265 10.74 11.28 14.66
N TYR A 266 9.66 11.42 15.42
CA TYR A 266 9.50 10.77 16.72
C TYR A 266 8.78 9.41 16.63
N ASN A 267 7.71 9.32 15.82
CA ASN A 267 6.95 8.09 15.73
C ASN A 267 7.70 6.92 15.06
N PRO A 268 8.56 7.13 14.04
CA PRO A 268 9.43 6.06 13.55
C PRO A 268 10.44 5.54 14.57
N ILE A 269 10.84 6.40 15.53
CA ILE A 269 11.86 6.07 16.54
C ILE A 269 11.22 5.51 17.83
N PHE A 270 10.06 6.04 18.25
CA PHE A 270 9.47 5.79 19.58
C PHE A 270 8.13 5.05 19.55
N LYS A 271 7.47 4.88 18.41
CA LYS A 271 6.47 3.82 18.24
C LYS A 271 7.15 2.54 17.78
N LEU A 272 8.12 2.17 18.54
CA LEU A 272 8.34 0.79 18.88
C LEU A 272 7.12 0.34 19.70
N PRO A 273 6.72 -0.92 19.56
CA PRO A 273 5.45 -1.46 20.03
C PRO A 273 5.11 -1.03 21.42
#